data_eed6d3f366c8b4cbaa51067b169c4dfa
#
_entry.id   eed6d3f366c8b4cbaa51067b169c4dfa
#
_cell.length_a   1.000
_cell.length_b   1.000
_cell.length_c   1.000
_cell.angle_alpha   90.00
_cell.angle_beta   90.00
_cell.angle_gamma   90.00
#
_symmetry.space_group_name_H-M   'P 1'
#
loop_
_entity.id
_entity.type
_entity.pdbx_description
1 polymer ?
#
loop_
_entity_poly.entity_id
_entity_poly.type
_entity_poly.pdbx_seq_one_letter_code
_entity_poly.pdbx_strand_id
1 'polypeptide(L)'
;MPIALAAVFAVAANSAQAQQDTAPSAGRGPNEVSVTSLFPNGVAPPLPPDPIGARFEGNKLAIADGEQLFGQMNCTGCHFNGGGGMGPALMSGHWRYGGRIEQIYESIAQGRPNGMPSWQFVLQPQQIWDLAAYVKSLSASPTVAPAASVKP
;
A
#
# COMPACT_ATOMS: atom_id res chain seq x y z
N MET A 1 15.16 -74.03 -8.44
CA MET A 1 15.92 -72.83 -7.98
C MET A 1 15.50 -71.68 -8.79
N PRO A 2 14.67 -70.75 -8.29
CA PRO A 2 14.34 -69.52 -8.99
C PRO A 2 15.23 -68.37 -8.48
N ILE A 3 15.84 -67.69 -9.42
CA ILE A 3 16.69 -66.51 -9.23
C ILE A 3 15.76 -65.32 -9.08
N ALA A 4 15.81 -64.70 -7.90
CA ALA A 4 15.10 -63.47 -7.59
C ALA A 4 15.84 -62.28 -8.22
N LEU A 5 15.18 -61.60 -9.15
CA LEU A 5 15.66 -60.35 -9.74
C LEU A 5 15.20 -59.16 -8.86
N ALA A 6 16.13 -58.58 -8.13
CA ALA A 6 15.89 -57.39 -7.33
C ALA A 6 15.91 -56.15 -8.25
N ALA A 7 14.75 -55.56 -8.51
CA ALA A 7 14.64 -54.29 -9.19
C ALA A 7 14.98 -53.13 -8.22
N VAL A 8 16.10 -52.49 -8.45
CA VAL A 8 16.50 -51.25 -7.74
C VAL A 8 15.75 -50.10 -8.39
N PHE A 9 14.73 -49.57 -7.72
CA PHE A 9 14.10 -48.31 -8.09
C PHE A 9 14.99 -47.16 -7.62
N ALA A 10 15.70 -46.56 -8.57
CA ALA A 10 16.37 -45.26 -8.33
C ALA A 10 15.31 -44.17 -8.31
N VAL A 11 14.99 -43.67 -7.13
CA VAL A 11 14.19 -42.45 -6.96
C VAL A 11 15.09 -41.28 -7.33
N ALA A 12 14.91 -40.73 -8.52
CA ALA A 12 15.51 -39.44 -8.90
C ALA A 12 14.82 -38.35 -8.08
N ALA A 13 15.52 -37.87 -7.05
CA ALA A 13 15.12 -36.67 -6.34
C ALA A 13 15.25 -35.48 -7.28
N ASN A 14 14.12 -35.06 -7.86
CA ASN A 14 14.02 -33.83 -8.64
C ASN A 14 14.01 -32.65 -7.65
N SER A 15 15.19 -32.16 -7.31
CA SER A 15 15.35 -30.91 -6.59
C SER A 15 14.95 -29.76 -7.51
N ALA A 16 13.65 -29.48 -7.57
CA ALA A 16 13.17 -28.23 -8.06
C ALA A 16 13.68 -27.13 -7.12
N GLN A 17 14.83 -26.56 -7.48
CA GLN A 17 15.27 -25.29 -6.90
C GLN A 17 14.21 -24.26 -7.28
N ALA A 18 13.34 -23.96 -6.33
CA ALA A 18 12.56 -22.74 -6.37
C ALA A 18 13.58 -21.59 -6.43
N GLN A 19 13.77 -21.04 -7.61
CA GLN A 19 14.41 -19.75 -7.77
C GLN A 19 13.52 -18.77 -7.01
N GLN A 20 13.99 -18.43 -5.81
CA GLN A 20 13.51 -17.26 -5.12
C GLN A 20 13.94 -16.08 -6.00
N ASP A 21 13.03 -15.62 -6.83
CA ASP A 21 13.11 -14.29 -7.42
C ASP A 21 13.10 -13.31 -6.24
N THR A 22 14.31 -13.06 -5.72
CA THR A 22 14.59 -11.91 -4.89
C THR A 22 14.43 -10.69 -5.79
N ALA A 23 13.19 -10.26 -6.00
CA ALA A 23 12.96 -8.89 -6.37
C ALA A 23 13.74 -8.05 -5.36
N PRO A 24 14.59 -7.11 -5.81
CA PRO A 24 15.25 -6.22 -4.88
C PRO A 24 14.15 -5.50 -4.10
N SER A 25 13.92 -5.92 -2.86
CA SER A 25 13.18 -5.10 -1.94
C SER A 25 14.03 -3.85 -1.83
N ALA A 26 13.57 -2.75 -2.39
CA ALA A 26 14.02 -1.43 -2.01
C ALA A 26 13.58 -1.21 -0.56
N GLY A 27 13.99 -2.14 0.30
CA GLY A 27 13.84 -2.07 1.73
C GLY A 27 14.80 -0.98 2.19
N ARG A 28 14.22 0.15 2.52
CA ARG A 28 14.92 1.15 3.29
C ARG A 28 15.50 0.43 4.50
N GLY A 29 16.83 0.52 4.64
CA GLY A 29 17.52 -0.04 5.79
C GLY A 29 17.01 0.61 7.08
N PRO A 30 17.19 -0.04 8.25
CA PRO A 30 16.72 0.47 9.53
C PRO A 30 17.26 1.86 9.92
N ASN A 31 18.21 2.38 9.19
CA ASN A 31 18.85 3.68 9.41
C ASN A 31 18.48 4.74 8.35
N GLU A 32 17.52 4.47 7.47
CA GLU A 32 17.12 5.44 6.48
C GLU A 32 16.26 6.52 7.13
N VAL A 33 16.85 7.68 7.32
CA VAL A 33 16.15 8.86 7.86
C VAL A 33 15.07 9.28 6.87
N SER A 34 13.82 9.36 7.35
CA SER A 34 12.73 9.86 6.54
C SER A 34 13.01 11.31 6.13
N VAL A 35 13.33 11.52 4.86
CA VAL A 35 13.57 12.87 4.33
C VAL A 35 12.36 13.80 4.50
N THR A 36 11.16 13.24 4.64
CA THR A 36 9.94 14.02 4.87
C THR A 36 9.99 14.81 6.18
N SER A 37 10.68 14.29 7.20
CA SER A 37 10.86 14.97 8.48
C SER A 37 11.88 16.10 8.45
N LEU A 38 12.69 16.18 7.39
CA LEU A 38 13.72 17.21 7.23
C LEU A 38 13.19 18.50 6.60
N PHE A 39 11.96 18.48 6.07
CA PHE A 39 11.36 19.65 5.44
C PHE A 39 10.43 20.38 6.41
N PRO A 40 10.69 21.67 6.72
CA PRO A 40 9.90 22.45 7.68
C PRO A 40 8.40 22.50 7.35
N ASN A 41 8.05 22.38 6.08
CA ASN A 41 6.66 22.40 5.61
C ASN A 41 6.05 20.98 5.46
N GLY A 42 6.77 19.94 5.84
CA GLY A 42 6.31 18.56 5.68
C GLY A 42 6.10 18.09 4.23
N VAL A 43 6.54 18.90 3.27
CA VAL A 43 6.45 18.58 1.84
C VAL A 43 7.80 18.08 1.39
N ALA A 44 7.92 16.78 1.16
CA ALA A 44 9.11 16.22 0.51
C ALA A 44 9.17 16.71 -0.95
N PRO A 45 10.39 16.90 -1.50
CA PRO A 45 10.53 17.13 -2.94
C PRO A 45 9.83 16.03 -3.73
N PRO A 46 9.32 16.35 -4.92
CA PRO A 46 8.70 15.33 -5.76
C PRO A 46 9.72 14.22 -6.06
N LEU A 47 9.49 13.05 -5.47
CA LEU A 47 10.25 11.86 -5.81
C LEU A 47 9.95 11.50 -7.28
N PRO A 48 10.93 10.92 -8.01
CA PRO A 48 10.63 10.37 -9.32
C PRO A 48 9.51 9.32 -9.19
N PRO A 49 8.67 9.15 -10.23
CA PRO A 49 7.63 8.14 -10.23
C PRO A 49 8.23 6.77 -9.93
N ASP A 50 7.69 6.07 -8.93
CA ASP A 50 8.09 4.70 -8.64
C ASP A 50 7.41 3.77 -9.66
N PRO A 51 8.17 2.98 -10.44
CA PRO A 51 7.59 2.03 -11.39
C PRO A 51 6.71 0.97 -10.71
N ILE A 52 6.92 0.73 -9.42
CA ILE A 52 6.05 -0.15 -8.63
C ILE A 52 4.68 0.51 -8.45
N GLY A 53 4.64 1.76 -8.04
CA GLY A 53 3.40 2.51 -7.82
C GLY A 53 2.47 2.52 -9.04
N ALA A 54 3.05 2.60 -10.24
CA ALA A 54 2.29 2.59 -11.49
C ALA A 54 1.48 1.29 -11.71
N ARG A 55 1.85 0.18 -11.08
CA ARG A 55 1.09 -1.10 -11.17
C ARG A 55 -0.18 -1.09 -10.33
N PHE A 56 -0.22 -0.23 -9.33
CA PHE A 56 -1.29 -0.13 -8.35
C PHE A 56 -2.26 1.00 -8.66
N GLU A 57 -1.78 2.09 -9.23
CA GLU A 57 -2.62 3.25 -9.55
C GLU A 57 -3.70 2.88 -10.58
N GLY A 58 -4.96 3.02 -10.19
CA GLY A 58 -6.11 2.65 -11.02
C GLY A 58 -6.37 1.13 -11.14
N ASN A 59 -5.58 0.29 -10.50
CA ASN A 59 -5.78 -1.16 -10.48
C ASN A 59 -6.99 -1.52 -9.61
N LYS A 60 -8.05 -2.04 -10.24
CA LYS A 60 -9.32 -2.36 -9.56
C LYS A 60 -9.18 -3.41 -8.46
N LEU A 61 -8.31 -4.40 -8.64
CA LEU A 61 -8.08 -5.43 -7.61
C LEU A 61 -7.35 -4.82 -6.41
N ALA A 62 -6.27 -4.09 -6.65
CA ALA A 62 -5.55 -3.40 -5.58
C ALA A 62 -6.45 -2.41 -4.81
N ILE A 63 -7.34 -1.71 -5.52
CA ILE A 63 -8.31 -0.81 -4.88
C ILE A 63 -9.29 -1.60 -3.99
N ALA A 64 -9.82 -2.72 -4.45
CA ALA A 64 -10.75 -3.54 -3.66
C ALA A 64 -10.08 -4.16 -2.43
N ASP A 65 -8.86 -4.68 -2.58
CA ASP A 65 -8.06 -5.22 -1.48
C ASP A 65 -7.71 -4.12 -0.47
N GLY A 66 -7.35 -2.94 -0.97
CA GLY A 66 -7.07 -1.76 -0.15
C GLY A 66 -8.29 -1.28 0.63
N GLU A 67 -9.49 -1.30 0.03
CA GLU A 67 -10.75 -0.97 0.72
C GLU A 67 -11.02 -1.91 1.87
N GLN A 68 -10.86 -3.20 1.64
CA GLN A 68 -11.02 -4.22 2.68
C GLN A 68 -10.01 -4.02 3.82
N LEU A 69 -8.74 -3.80 3.49
CA LEU A 69 -7.68 -3.53 4.48
C LEU A 69 -7.95 -2.24 5.26
N PHE A 70 -8.47 -1.21 4.62
CA PHE A 70 -8.81 0.07 5.25
C PHE A 70 -9.83 -0.11 6.38
N GLY A 71 -10.83 -0.97 6.17
CA GLY A 71 -11.77 -1.38 7.20
C GLY A 71 -11.14 -2.25 8.28
N GLN A 72 -10.41 -3.30 7.89
CA GLN A 72 -9.81 -4.27 8.81
C GLN A 72 -8.77 -3.65 9.75
N MET A 73 -7.96 -2.73 9.25
CA MET A 73 -6.93 -2.03 10.03
C MET A 73 -7.47 -0.83 10.80
N ASN A 74 -8.79 -0.66 10.83
CA ASN A 74 -9.46 0.44 11.52
C ASN A 74 -9.00 1.85 11.09
N CYS A 75 -8.58 2.01 9.83
CA CYS A 75 -8.26 3.33 9.27
C CYS A 75 -9.48 4.24 9.28
N THR A 76 -10.69 3.64 9.16
CA THR A 76 -11.99 4.31 9.28
C THR A 76 -12.16 5.02 10.62
N GLY A 77 -11.54 4.53 11.70
CA GLY A 77 -11.65 5.15 13.03
C GLY A 77 -11.14 6.59 13.08
N CYS A 78 -10.14 6.92 12.26
CA CYS A 78 -9.59 8.26 12.16
C CYS A 78 -10.03 9.00 10.89
N HIS A 79 -10.17 8.30 9.76
CA HIS A 79 -10.46 8.89 8.46
C HIS A 79 -11.92 8.73 8.02
N PHE A 80 -12.78 8.11 8.85
CA PHE A 80 -14.10 7.62 8.42
C PHE A 80 -13.98 6.82 7.11
N ASN A 81 -14.95 6.90 6.26
CA ASN A 81 -14.87 6.29 4.92
C ASN A 81 -14.20 7.25 3.90
N GLY A 82 -13.11 7.91 4.33
CA GLY A 82 -12.40 8.90 3.52
C GLY A 82 -12.84 10.34 3.74
N GLY A 83 -13.92 10.57 4.49
CA GLY A 83 -14.49 11.91 4.73
C GLY A 83 -13.75 12.75 5.77
N GLY A 84 -12.78 12.16 6.47
CA GLY A 84 -12.04 12.86 7.52
C GLY A 84 -12.68 12.74 8.90
N GLY A 85 -11.93 13.10 9.93
CA GLY A 85 -12.30 13.01 11.34
C GLY A 85 -11.14 13.50 12.18
N MET A 86 -10.56 12.64 13.03
CA MET A 86 -9.28 12.95 13.68
C MET A 86 -8.14 13.06 12.65
N GLY A 87 -8.19 12.24 11.60
CA GLY A 87 -7.32 12.36 10.43
C GLY A 87 -7.95 13.24 9.34
N PRO A 88 -7.14 13.70 8.37
CA PRO A 88 -7.64 14.54 7.29
C PRO A 88 -8.62 13.80 6.36
N ALA A 89 -9.47 14.57 5.68
CA ALA A 89 -10.35 14.06 4.63
C ALA A 89 -9.52 13.61 3.41
N LEU A 90 -9.60 12.33 3.08
CA LEU A 90 -8.87 11.72 1.97
C LEU A 90 -9.56 11.97 0.61
N MET A 91 -10.87 12.20 0.64
CA MET A 91 -11.68 12.50 -0.55
C MET A 91 -11.52 13.93 -1.05
N SER A 92 -10.94 14.82 -0.25
CA SER A 92 -10.84 16.25 -0.58
C SER A 92 -9.87 16.57 -1.72
N GLY A 93 -8.96 15.67 -2.04
CA GLY A 93 -7.87 15.93 -2.99
C GLY A 93 -6.79 16.90 -2.46
N HIS A 94 -6.92 17.40 -1.23
CA HIS A 94 -5.93 18.25 -0.61
C HIS A 94 -4.92 17.42 0.18
N TRP A 95 -3.72 17.28 -0.37
CA TRP A 95 -2.69 16.42 0.17
C TRP A 95 -1.60 17.20 0.90
N ARG A 96 -1.48 17.01 2.23
CA ARG A 96 -0.43 17.66 3.03
C ARG A 96 0.96 17.09 2.70
N TYR A 97 1.06 15.80 2.43
CA TYR A 97 2.32 15.08 2.21
C TYR A 97 2.48 14.58 0.79
N GLY A 98 1.72 15.17 -0.14
CA GLY A 98 1.67 14.78 -1.55
C GLY A 98 0.60 13.74 -1.86
N GLY A 99 0.06 13.82 -3.08
CA GLY A 99 -1.07 13.01 -3.54
C GLY A 99 -0.70 11.98 -4.61
N ARG A 100 0.59 11.78 -4.90
CA ARG A 100 1.04 10.68 -5.75
C ARG A 100 0.97 9.37 -4.98
N ILE A 101 0.77 8.28 -5.68
CA ILE A 101 0.57 6.99 -5.02
C ILE A 101 1.76 6.60 -4.12
N GLU A 102 2.99 6.93 -4.53
CA GLU A 102 4.20 6.69 -3.74
C GLU A 102 4.23 7.50 -2.45
N GLN A 103 3.77 8.75 -2.51
CA GLN A 103 3.71 9.64 -1.35
C GLN A 103 2.63 9.20 -0.36
N ILE A 104 1.53 8.65 -0.88
CA ILE A 104 0.47 8.04 -0.08
C ILE A 104 1.01 6.77 0.58
N TYR A 105 1.69 5.92 -0.18
CA TYR A 105 2.38 4.73 0.34
C TYR A 105 3.31 5.11 1.50
N GLU A 106 4.19 6.10 1.31
CA GLU A 106 5.09 6.56 2.37
C GLU A 106 4.35 7.11 3.59
N SER A 107 3.23 7.80 3.36
CA SER A 107 2.41 8.31 4.46
C SER A 107 1.83 7.20 5.32
N ILE A 108 1.42 6.10 4.71
CA ILE A 108 0.90 4.92 5.40
C ILE A 108 2.07 4.15 6.05
N ALA A 109 3.12 3.88 5.29
CA ALA A 109 4.26 3.09 5.77
C ALA A 109 4.93 3.72 6.99
N GLN A 110 5.24 5.00 6.93
CA GLN A 110 5.99 5.72 7.96
C GLN A 110 5.10 6.31 9.07
N GLY A 111 3.80 6.44 8.83
CA GLY A 111 2.93 7.23 9.67
C GLY A 111 3.20 8.74 9.51
N ARG A 112 2.45 9.55 10.25
CA ARG A 112 2.64 11.02 10.23
C ARG A 112 2.55 11.61 11.64
N PRO A 113 3.21 12.75 11.90
CA PRO A 113 3.04 13.49 13.14
C PRO A 113 1.56 13.75 13.44
N ASN A 114 1.24 13.90 14.72
CA ASN A 114 -0.12 14.10 15.23
C ASN A 114 -1.00 12.85 15.23
N GLY A 115 -0.40 11.66 15.32
CA GLY A 115 -1.11 10.45 15.74
C GLY A 115 -1.40 9.43 14.65
N MET A 116 -0.97 9.63 13.41
CA MET A 116 -1.05 8.55 12.41
C MET A 116 0.07 7.53 12.64
N PRO A 117 -0.24 6.27 12.98
CA PRO A 117 0.78 5.26 13.24
C PRO A 117 1.53 4.84 11.97
N SER A 118 2.73 4.29 12.16
CA SER A 118 3.50 3.64 11.10
C SER A 118 2.97 2.22 10.89
N TRP A 119 2.71 1.85 9.64
CA TRP A 119 2.17 0.53 9.29
C TRP A 119 3.20 -0.43 8.68
N GLN A 120 4.41 0.04 8.36
CA GLN A 120 5.44 -0.78 7.70
C GLN A 120 5.92 -1.98 8.54
N PHE A 121 5.67 -1.97 9.85
CA PHE A 121 6.03 -3.08 10.74
C PHE A 121 4.86 -4.06 10.98
N VAL A 122 3.68 -3.72 10.47
CA VAL A 122 2.44 -4.50 10.67
C VAL A 122 1.95 -5.10 9.35
N LEU A 123 2.07 -4.34 8.26
CA LEU A 123 1.59 -4.72 6.94
C LEU A 123 2.75 -5.04 5.99
N GLN A 124 2.50 -5.99 5.09
CA GLN A 124 3.43 -6.26 4.00
C GLN A 124 3.45 -5.09 2.99
N PRO A 125 4.57 -4.86 2.28
CA PRO A 125 4.66 -3.78 1.30
C PRO A 125 3.53 -3.79 0.27
N GLN A 126 3.13 -4.96 -0.20
CA GLN A 126 2.00 -5.14 -1.12
C GLN A 126 0.70 -4.57 -0.54
N GLN A 127 0.38 -4.89 0.71
CA GLN A 127 -0.82 -4.42 1.40
C GLN A 127 -0.83 -2.90 1.58
N ILE A 128 0.34 -2.30 1.78
CA ILE A 128 0.47 -0.84 1.87
C ILE A 128 0.23 -0.21 0.49
N TRP A 129 0.69 -0.84 -0.60
CA TRP A 129 0.39 -0.40 -1.96
C TRP A 129 -1.10 -0.50 -2.29
N ASP A 130 -1.77 -1.57 -1.87
CA ASP A 130 -3.21 -1.76 -2.06
C ASP A 130 -3.99 -0.66 -1.32
N LEU A 131 -3.62 -0.39 -0.06
CA LEU A 131 -4.15 0.75 0.70
C LEU A 131 -3.91 2.09 0.00
N ALA A 132 -2.70 2.30 -0.53
CA ALA A 132 -2.37 3.54 -1.25
C ALA A 132 -3.21 3.71 -2.52
N ALA A 133 -3.47 2.61 -3.25
CA ALA A 133 -4.33 2.60 -4.43
C ALA A 133 -5.78 2.96 -4.06
N TYR A 134 -6.32 2.38 -2.99
CA TYR A 134 -7.65 2.72 -2.50
C TYR A 134 -7.75 4.18 -2.06
N VAL A 135 -6.83 4.64 -1.22
CA VAL A 135 -6.80 6.03 -0.74
C VAL A 135 -6.68 7.02 -1.89
N LYS A 136 -5.85 6.71 -2.90
CA LYS A 136 -5.75 7.52 -4.12
C LYS A 136 -7.06 7.57 -4.88
N SER A 137 -7.77 6.45 -4.98
CA SER A 137 -9.05 6.36 -5.69
C SER A 137 -10.16 7.21 -5.05
N LEU A 138 -10.12 7.38 -3.73
CA LEU A 138 -11.09 8.20 -3.01
C LEU A 138 -11.10 9.66 -3.49
N SER A 139 -9.93 10.20 -3.80
CA SER A 139 -9.82 11.58 -4.30
C SER A 139 -10.13 11.74 -5.79
N ALA A 140 -10.11 10.62 -6.54
CA ALA A 140 -10.47 10.59 -7.96
C ALA A 140 -11.96 10.39 -8.18
N SER A 141 -12.71 9.98 -7.15
CA SER A 141 -14.17 9.87 -7.25
C SER A 141 -14.77 11.27 -7.46
N PRO A 142 -15.62 11.46 -8.47
CA PRO A 142 -16.31 12.74 -8.64
C PRO A 142 -17.09 13.02 -7.35
N THR A 143 -16.75 14.14 -6.70
CA THR A 143 -17.54 14.64 -5.56
C THR A 143 -18.98 14.69 -6.03
N VAL A 144 -19.85 13.85 -5.45
CA VAL A 144 -21.29 14.01 -5.66
C VAL A 144 -21.61 15.42 -5.19
N ALA A 145 -21.84 16.30 -6.13
CA ALA A 145 -22.25 17.65 -5.82
C ALA A 145 -23.43 17.56 -4.85
N PRO A 146 -23.44 18.33 -3.76
CA PRO A 146 -24.59 18.33 -2.86
C PRO A 146 -25.83 18.53 -3.69
N ALA A 147 -26.79 17.61 -3.58
CA ALA A 147 -28.05 17.67 -4.29
C ALA A 147 -28.58 19.10 -4.14
N ALA A 148 -28.73 19.79 -5.28
CA ALA A 148 -29.28 21.14 -5.29
C ALA A 148 -30.52 21.13 -4.43
N SER A 149 -30.51 21.94 -3.37
CA SER A 149 -31.65 22.10 -2.48
C SER A 149 -32.86 22.42 -3.34
N VAL A 150 -33.79 21.50 -3.43
CA VAL A 150 -35.10 21.74 -4.02
C VAL A 150 -35.73 22.81 -3.14
N LYS A 151 -35.77 24.02 -3.67
CA LYS A 151 -36.47 25.15 -3.05
C LYS A 151 -37.97 24.85 -3.13
N PRO A 152 -38.72 24.97 -2.05
CA PRO A 152 -40.15 24.75 -2.02
C PRO A 152 -40.89 25.77 -2.91
#